data_e517a9f3d8e932c12261227996405cdc
#
_entry.id   e517a9f3d8e932c12261227996405cdc
#
_cell.length_a   1.000
_cell.length_b   1.000
_cell.length_c   1.000
_cell.angle_alpha   90.00
_cell.angle_beta   90.00
_cell.angle_gamma   90.00
#
_symmetry.space_group_name_H-M   'P 1'
#
loop_
_entity.id
_entity.type
_entity.pdbx_description
1 polymer ?
#
loop_
_entity_poly.entity_id
_entity_poly.type
_entity_poly.pdbx_seq_one_letter_code
_entity_poly.pdbx_strand_id
1 'polypeptide(L)'
;MTAVSVATIPDNSAKVDAVQRLTVRYFAWVREKVGRAEETLDVPASVGTVAELVHWLKSRGAEYEAAFQRADVVRAAVDQVHVKPAHAITGAREVAFFPPVTGG
;
A
#
# COMPACT_ATOMS: atom_id res chain seq x y z
N MET A 1 37.12 18.58 1.57
CA MET A 1 36.61 18.23 1.55
C MET A 1 35.79 18.01 1.57
N THR A 2 35.58 17.96 1.50
CA THR A 2 34.96 17.69 1.37
C THR A 2 34.06 17.20 1.30
N ALA A 3 33.90 17.48 0.89
CA ALA A 3 32.85 16.98 0.34
C ALA A 3 32.43 15.78 0.90
N VAL A 4 33.24 15.27 1.26
CA VAL A 4 32.95 14.25 1.80
C VAL A 4 31.86 14.19 2.65
N SER A 5 31.75 15.11 3.33
CA SER A 5 30.73 15.14 4.24
C SER A 5 29.46 15.01 3.59
N VAL A 6 29.49 15.34 2.47
CA VAL A 6 28.33 15.31 1.77
C VAL A 6 27.83 13.95 1.63
N ALA A 7 28.70 13.07 1.48
CA ALA A 7 28.28 11.75 1.25
C ALA A 7 27.38 11.26 2.35
N THR A 8 27.60 11.73 3.52
CA THR A 8 26.83 11.27 4.61
C THR A 8 25.40 11.70 4.52
N ILE A 9 25.21 12.89 4.10
CA ILE A 9 23.87 13.42 4.02
C ILE A 9 23.05 12.70 2.99
N PRO A 10 23.61 12.41 1.84
CA PRO A 10 22.85 11.69 0.84
C PRO A 10 22.33 10.37 1.32
N ASP A 11 23.07 9.71 2.17
CA ASP A 11 22.61 8.44 2.67
C ASP A 11 21.32 8.58 3.43
N ASN A 12 21.21 9.59 4.24
CA ASN A 12 20.01 9.81 5.01
C ASN A 12 18.84 10.14 4.09
N SER A 13 19.11 10.91 3.10
CA SER A 13 18.09 11.26 2.16
C SER A 13 17.57 10.04 1.43
N ALA A 14 18.46 9.17 1.06
CA ALA A 14 18.07 7.96 0.36
C ALA A 14 17.14 7.11 1.21
N LYS A 15 17.38 7.03 2.50
CA LYS A 15 16.53 6.26 3.36
C LYS A 15 15.16 6.90 3.48
N VAL A 16 15.14 8.19 3.63
CA VAL A 16 13.89 8.92 3.77
C VAL A 16 13.06 8.78 2.52
N ASP A 17 13.73 8.78 1.39
CA ASP A 17 13.04 8.75 0.11
C ASP A 17 12.84 7.34 -0.42
N ALA A 18 13.25 6.33 0.32
CA ALA A 18 13.12 4.97 -0.17
C ALA A 18 11.65 4.61 -0.33
N VAL A 19 11.35 4.05 -1.47
CA VAL A 19 9.99 3.65 -1.80
C VAL A 19 9.99 2.25 -2.39
N GLN A 20 8.82 1.64 -2.38
CA GLN A 20 8.59 0.38 -3.05
C GLN A 20 7.52 0.63 -4.09
N ARG A 21 7.81 0.31 -5.33
CA ARG A 21 6.81 0.44 -6.38
C ARG A 21 5.86 -0.74 -6.28
N LEU A 22 4.59 -0.45 -6.15
CA LEU A 22 3.59 -1.46 -5.87
C LEU A 22 2.36 -1.21 -6.72
N THR A 23 1.85 -2.26 -7.37
CA THR A 23 0.57 -2.16 -8.06
C THR A 23 -0.52 -2.52 -7.06
N VAL A 24 -1.47 -1.62 -6.88
CA VAL A 24 -2.60 -1.86 -5.99
C VAL A 24 -3.84 -1.99 -6.84
N ARG A 25 -4.58 -3.08 -6.64
CA ARG A 25 -5.78 -3.36 -7.42
C ARG A 25 -6.99 -3.34 -6.52
N TYR A 26 -8.10 -2.86 -7.06
CA TYR A 26 -9.33 -2.71 -6.31
C TYR A 26 -10.45 -3.45 -7.04
N PHE A 27 -11.29 -4.14 -6.28
CA PHE A 27 -12.37 -4.92 -6.86
C PHE A 27 -13.70 -4.60 -6.22
N ALA A 28 -14.77 -4.78 -6.97
CA ALA A 28 -16.15 -4.65 -6.51
C ALA A 28 -16.39 -3.27 -5.86
N TRP A 29 -17.03 -3.22 -4.70
CA TRP A 29 -17.37 -1.92 -4.12
C TRP A 29 -16.13 -1.14 -3.66
N VAL A 30 -15.02 -1.81 -3.40
CA VAL A 30 -13.77 -1.10 -3.06
C VAL A 30 -13.35 -0.28 -4.28
N ARG A 31 -13.41 -0.90 -5.46
CA ARG A 31 -13.09 -0.22 -6.71
C ARG A 31 -14.03 0.96 -6.95
N GLU A 32 -15.31 0.76 -6.69
CA GLU A 32 -16.28 1.82 -6.91
C GLU A 32 -16.01 3.03 -6.01
N LYS A 33 -15.61 2.79 -4.78
CA LYS A 33 -15.35 3.89 -3.86
C LYS A 33 -14.04 4.60 -4.16
N VAL A 34 -13.01 3.86 -4.53
CA VAL A 34 -11.71 4.47 -4.87
C VAL A 34 -11.81 5.18 -6.22
N GLY A 35 -12.64 4.66 -7.12
CA GLY A 35 -12.83 5.29 -8.43
C GLY A 35 -11.86 4.83 -9.49
N ARG A 36 -11.12 3.76 -9.26
CA ARG A 36 -10.20 3.20 -10.24
C ARG A 36 -10.01 1.72 -10.00
N ALA A 37 -9.64 0.99 -11.05
CA ALA A 37 -9.47 -0.44 -10.95
C ALA A 37 -8.10 -0.83 -10.42
N GLU A 38 -7.09 -0.05 -10.73
CA GLU A 38 -5.74 -0.30 -10.25
C GLU A 38 -4.88 0.93 -10.44
N GLU A 39 -3.78 0.96 -9.73
CA GLU A 39 -2.81 2.04 -9.86
C GLU A 39 -1.46 1.54 -9.39
N THR A 40 -0.40 2.10 -9.93
CA THR A 40 0.95 1.77 -9.49
C THR A 40 1.44 2.94 -8.64
N LEU A 41 1.85 2.65 -7.43
CA LEU A 41 2.21 3.67 -6.45
C LEU A 41 3.62 3.48 -5.94
N ASP A 42 4.26 4.59 -5.61
CA ASP A 42 5.53 4.56 -4.91
C ASP A 42 5.20 4.64 -3.42
N VAL A 43 5.18 3.50 -2.78
CA VAL A 43 4.78 3.38 -1.38
C VAL A 43 6.01 3.54 -0.51
N PRO A 44 5.95 4.36 0.54
CA PRO A 44 7.11 4.52 1.42
C PRO A 44 7.59 3.17 1.95
N ALA A 45 8.90 2.97 1.98
CA ALA A 45 9.45 1.70 2.44
C ALA A 45 9.09 1.40 3.88
N SER A 46 8.73 2.41 4.65
CA SER A 46 8.31 2.22 6.04
C SER A 46 6.94 1.55 6.15
N VAL A 47 6.18 1.52 5.06
CA VAL A 47 4.88 0.85 5.03
C VAL A 47 5.18 -0.62 4.74
N GLY A 48 5.15 -1.44 5.75
CA GLY A 48 5.63 -2.81 5.66
C GLY A 48 4.59 -3.91 5.69
N THR A 49 3.34 -3.59 6.04
CA THR A 49 2.29 -4.61 6.12
C THR A 49 1.05 -4.15 5.37
N VAL A 50 0.13 -5.08 5.14
CA VAL A 50 -1.14 -4.76 4.51
C VAL A 50 -1.89 -3.71 5.33
N ALA A 51 -1.92 -3.85 6.66
CA ALA A 51 -2.62 -2.90 7.52
C ALA A 51 -2.01 -1.50 7.40
N GLU A 52 -0.69 -1.42 7.36
CA GLU A 52 -0.02 -0.13 7.19
C GLU A 52 -0.29 0.45 5.82
N LEU A 53 -0.38 -0.39 4.80
CA LEU A 53 -0.71 0.06 3.47
C LEU A 53 -2.11 0.67 3.43
N VAL A 54 -3.07 0.03 4.07
CA VAL A 54 -4.43 0.57 4.15
C VAL A 54 -4.42 1.94 4.83
N HIS A 55 -3.69 2.04 5.93
CA HIS A 55 -3.61 3.31 6.66
C HIS A 55 -3.00 4.40 5.76
N TRP A 56 -1.95 4.06 5.04
CA TRP A 56 -1.30 5.00 4.14
C TRP A 56 -2.22 5.42 2.98
N LEU A 57 -2.94 4.45 2.42
CA LEU A 57 -3.87 4.75 1.33
C LEU A 57 -4.97 5.71 1.82
N LYS A 58 -5.47 5.53 3.02
CA LYS A 58 -6.51 6.39 3.56
C LYS A 58 -6.04 7.84 3.65
N SER A 59 -4.76 8.07 3.80
CA SER A 59 -4.22 9.42 3.88
C SER A 59 -4.15 10.10 2.51
N ARG A 60 -4.43 9.38 1.44
CA ARG A 60 -4.28 9.91 0.08
C ARG A 60 -5.49 10.69 -0.41
N GLY A 61 -6.63 10.53 0.23
CA GLY A 61 -7.81 11.27 -0.18
C GLY A 61 -9.08 10.67 0.39
N ALA A 62 -10.16 11.43 0.25
CA ALA A 62 -11.45 11.04 0.81
C ALA A 62 -11.99 9.76 0.17
N GLU A 63 -11.67 9.53 -1.10
CA GLU A 63 -12.13 8.32 -1.76
C GLU A 63 -11.50 7.08 -1.16
N TYR A 64 -10.24 7.17 -0.74
CA TYR A 64 -9.58 6.04 -0.09
C TYR A 64 -10.12 5.86 1.32
N GLU A 65 -10.36 6.95 2.01
CA GLU A 65 -10.92 6.87 3.34
C GLU A 65 -12.30 6.23 3.30
N ALA A 66 -13.10 6.56 2.32
CA ALA A 66 -14.42 5.96 2.17
C ALA A 66 -14.31 4.46 1.84
N ALA A 67 -13.40 4.10 0.97
CA ALA A 67 -13.24 2.71 0.57
C ALA A 67 -12.79 1.83 1.74
N PHE A 68 -11.97 2.37 2.62
CA PHE A 68 -11.42 1.61 3.71
C PHE A 68 -12.01 1.99 5.07
N GLN A 69 -13.17 2.61 5.07
CA GLN A 69 -13.84 2.99 6.30
C GLN A 69 -14.09 1.78 7.18
N ARG A 70 -14.44 0.66 6.57
CA ARG A 70 -14.60 -0.61 7.27
C ARG A 70 -13.48 -1.53 6.85
N ALA A 71 -12.26 -1.15 7.20
CA ALA A 71 -11.09 -1.93 6.81
C ALA A 71 -11.15 -3.37 7.34
N ASP A 72 -11.86 -3.57 8.43
CA ASP A 72 -12.01 -4.89 9.03
C ASP A 72 -12.71 -5.89 8.10
N VAL A 73 -13.50 -5.41 7.16
CA VAL A 73 -14.22 -6.31 6.24
C VAL A 73 -13.55 -6.37 4.86
N VAL A 74 -12.57 -5.52 4.59
CA VAL A 74 -11.87 -5.57 3.32
C VAL A 74 -10.80 -6.65 3.39
N ARG A 75 -10.76 -7.46 2.35
CA ARG A 75 -9.78 -8.55 2.24
C ARG A 75 -8.63 -8.14 1.35
N ALA A 76 -7.50 -8.80 1.51
CA ALA A 76 -6.33 -8.49 0.71
C ALA A 76 -5.65 -9.75 0.19
N ALA A 77 -5.05 -9.62 -0.99
CA ALA A 77 -4.20 -10.66 -1.54
C ALA A 77 -2.88 -10.02 -1.94
N VAL A 78 -1.78 -10.58 -1.48
CA VAL A 78 -0.44 -10.11 -1.83
C VAL A 78 0.12 -11.08 -2.86
N ASP A 79 0.46 -10.57 -4.03
CA ASP A 79 0.93 -11.38 -5.15
C ASP A 79 -0.01 -12.57 -5.37
N GLN A 80 -1.33 -12.27 -5.32
CA GLN A 80 -2.41 -13.21 -5.60
C GLN A 80 -2.63 -14.28 -4.54
N VAL A 81 -2.07 -14.09 -3.36
CA VAL A 81 -2.27 -15.00 -2.24
C VAL A 81 -3.03 -14.26 -1.13
N HIS A 82 -4.15 -14.82 -0.68
CA HIS A 82 -4.93 -14.20 0.39
C HIS A 82 -4.12 -14.15 1.66
N VAL A 83 -4.12 -13.01 2.31
CA VAL A 83 -3.32 -12.79 3.51
C VAL A 83 -4.08 -12.00 4.55
N LYS A 84 -3.58 -12.01 5.76
CA LYS A 84 -4.16 -11.23 6.84
C LYS A 84 -3.50 -9.85 6.90
N PRO A 85 -4.13 -8.90 7.62
CA PRO A 85 -3.59 -7.53 7.66
C PRO A 85 -2.16 -7.41 8.17
N ALA A 86 -1.72 -8.32 8.99
CA ALA A 86 -0.36 -8.26 9.53
C ALA A 86 0.70 -8.77 8.56
N HIS A 87 0.28 -9.29 7.41
CA HIS A 87 1.21 -9.85 6.44
C HIS A 87 2.08 -8.77 5.81
N ALA A 88 3.36 -9.08 5.64
CA ALA A 88 4.31 -8.14 5.06
C ALA A 88 4.06 -7.93 3.57
N ILE A 89 4.30 -6.71 3.11
CA ILE A 89 4.22 -6.40 1.69
C ILE A 89 5.59 -6.08 1.12
N THR A 90 6.63 -6.13 1.91
CA THR A 90 7.99 -5.83 1.44
C THR A 90 8.37 -6.80 0.33
N GLY A 91 8.75 -6.25 -0.81
CA GLY A 91 9.12 -7.07 -1.96
C GLY A 91 7.97 -7.54 -2.81
N ALA A 92 6.74 -7.26 -2.42
CA ALA A 92 5.58 -7.67 -3.19
C ALA A 92 5.46 -6.82 -4.46
N ARG A 93 4.85 -7.36 -5.49
CA ARG A 93 4.61 -6.65 -6.72
C ARG A 93 3.21 -6.08 -6.76
N GLU A 94 2.26 -6.77 -6.12
CA GLU A 94 0.85 -6.41 -6.22
C GLU A 94 0.15 -6.67 -4.90
N VAL A 95 -0.77 -5.78 -4.56
CA VAL A 95 -1.70 -6.01 -3.46
C VAL A 95 -3.09 -5.72 -4.00
N ALA A 96 -4.00 -6.67 -3.86
CA ALA A 96 -5.37 -6.51 -4.31
C ALA A 96 -6.27 -6.39 -3.10
N PHE A 97 -7.24 -5.49 -3.19
CA PHE A 97 -8.26 -5.31 -2.13
C PHE A 97 -9.64 -5.63 -2.69
N PHE A 98 -10.40 -6.38 -1.95
CA PHE A 98 -11.71 -6.82 -2.38
C PHE A 98 -12.63 -7.04 -1.17
N PRO A 99 -13.94 -7.03 -1.38
CA PRO A 99 -14.87 -7.27 -0.29
C PRO A 99 -14.82 -8.73 0.15
N PRO A 100 -15.37 -9.04 1.31
CA PRO A 100 -15.41 -10.43 1.74
C PRO A 100 -16.24 -11.27 0.78
N VAL A 101 -15.77 -12.49 0.54
CA VAL A 101 -16.50 -13.42 -0.29
C VAL A 101 -17.55 -14.05 0.61
N THR A 102 -18.80 -13.93 0.22
CA THR A 102 -19.86 -14.51 1.02
C THR A 102 -20.20 -15.84 0.44
N GLY A 103 -19.97 -16.76 1.22
CA GLY A 103 -20.45 -18.04 1.08
C GLY A 103 -20.81 -18.65 -0.17
N GLY A 104 -20.61 -18.19 -0.98
CA GLY A 104 -21.06 -18.80 -2.07
C GLY A 104 -20.34 -19.09 -3.01
#